data_8b52f029c89081af72726807a6ae202b
#
_entry.id   8b52f029c89081af72726807a6ae202b
#
_cell.length_a   1.000
_cell.length_b   1.000
_cell.length_c   1.000
_cell.angle_alpha   90.00
_cell.angle_beta   90.00
_cell.angle_gamma   90.00
#
_symmetry.space_group_name_H-M   'P 1'
#
loop_
_entity.id
_entity.type
_entity.pdbx_description
1 polymer ?
#
loop_
_entity_poly.entity_id
_entity_poly.type
_entity_poly.pdbx_seq_one_letter_code
_entity_poly.pdbx_strand_id
1 'polypeptide(L)'
;MDILTGILIPFIGTTAGSACVFFLRGELKPGVQKAFLGFASGVMVAASVWSLLIPAMEMSDGLGRLAFLPAVTGFLLGMAFLLFLDMVVPHLHMDTDQPEGAKSNWKKSTMLVLAVTLHNIPEGMAVGVAFAGMLAKSESITLAGAMALSLGIAIQNFPEGAVISLPLKEAAGQKKAFVYGMLSGIVEPIGAGLMLLLAEKLEPFMPYFLSFAAGAMLYVVVEELVPEASEGEHSNIGTIGFAIGFALMMVLDVAL
;
A
#
# COMPACT_ATOMS: atom_id res chain seq x y z
N MET A 1 -5.01 -22.34 -1.02
CA MET A 1 -4.21 -21.27 -1.65
C MET A 1 -2.83 -21.33 -1.02
N ASP A 2 -1.79 -21.20 -1.79
CA ASP A 2 -0.42 -21.25 -1.30
C ASP A 2 0.17 -19.84 -1.10
N ILE A 3 1.30 -19.76 -0.42
CA ILE A 3 1.99 -18.48 -0.13
C ILE A 3 2.30 -17.72 -1.42
N LEU A 4 2.69 -18.42 -2.48
CA LEU A 4 2.98 -17.80 -3.77
C LEU A 4 1.76 -17.06 -4.34
N THR A 5 0.58 -17.66 -4.23
CA THR A 5 -0.67 -16.99 -4.63
C THR A 5 -0.88 -15.73 -3.78
N GLY A 6 -0.70 -15.84 -2.45
CA GLY A 6 -0.88 -14.68 -1.55
C GLY A 6 0.02 -13.50 -1.90
N ILE A 7 1.30 -13.72 -2.17
CA ILE A 7 2.24 -12.63 -2.49
C ILE A 7 2.05 -12.04 -3.91
N LEU A 8 1.37 -12.75 -4.81
CA LEU A 8 1.10 -12.27 -6.16
C LEU A 8 -0.25 -11.54 -6.28
N ILE A 9 -1.18 -11.77 -5.37
CA ILE A 9 -2.53 -11.17 -5.40
C ILE A 9 -2.49 -9.64 -5.43
N PRO A 10 -1.71 -8.91 -4.61
CA PRO A 10 -1.59 -7.46 -4.69
C PRO A 10 -1.17 -6.97 -6.08
N PHE A 11 -0.09 -7.52 -6.62
CA PHE A 11 0.39 -7.22 -7.97
C PHE A 11 -0.65 -7.46 -9.07
N ILE A 12 -1.48 -8.49 -8.92
CA ILE A 12 -2.61 -8.73 -9.82
C ILE A 12 -3.63 -7.59 -9.72
N GLY A 13 -3.88 -7.07 -8.51
CA GLY A 13 -4.75 -5.91 -8.28
C GLY A 13 -4.26 -4.68 -9.04
N THR A 14 -3.00 -4.27 -8.84
CA THR A 14 -2.34 -3.16 -9.55
C THR A 14 -2.37 -3.35 -11.06
N THR A 15 -2.06 -4.56 -11.53
CA THR A 15 -2.08 -4.90 -12.96
C THR A 15 -3.49 -4.81 -13.56
N ALA A 16 -4.50 -5.31 -12.84
CA ALA A 16 -5.90 -5.25 -13.28
C ALA A 16 -6.41 -3.81 -13.35
N GLY A 17 -6.07 -2.98 -12.35
CA GLY A 17 -6.35 -1.55 -12.36
C GLY A 17 -5.69 -0.85 -13.55
N SER A 18 -4.41 -1.12 -13.79
CA SER A 18 -3.67 -0.57 -14.93
C SER A 18 -4.27 -0.99 -16.27
N ALA A 19 -4.89 -2.17 -16.37
CA ALA A 19 -5.56 -2.64 -17.57
C ALA A 19 -6.83 -1.83 -17.93
N CYS A 20 -7.36 -1.00 -17.02
CA CYS A 20 -8.47 -0.09 -17.31
C CYS A 20 -8.18 0.84 -18.49
N VAL A 21 -6.92 1.12 -18.82
CA VAL A 21 -6.52 1.94 -19.98
C VAL A 21 -7.01 1.36 -21.32
N PHE A 22 -7.27 0.07 -21.41
CA PHE A 22 -7.77 -0.57 -22.61
C PHE A 22 -9.28 -0.41 -22.82
N PHE A 23 -10.01 -0.19 -21.73
CA PHE A 23 -11.49 -0.19 -21.72
C PHE A 23 -12.06 1.22 -21.52
N LEU A 24 -11.42 2.05 -20.68
CA LEU A 24 -11.89 3.38 -20.39
C LEU A 24 -11.34 4.40 -21.41
N ARG A 25 -12.16 5.40 -21.75
CA ARG A 25 -11.78 6.52 -22.63
C ARG A 25 -11.62 7.79 -21.79
N GLY A 26 -10.44 8.43 -21.90
CA GLY A 26 -10.12 9.65 -21.14
C GLY A 26 -9.75 9.38 -19.68
N GLU A 27 -9.62 10.45 -18.93
CA GLU A 27 -9.31 10.44 -17.50
C GLU A 27 -10.54 10.04 -16.66
N LEU A 28 -10.29 9.65 -15.40
CA LEU A 28 -11.36 9.43 -14.44
C LEU A 28 -12.06 10.75 -14.11
N LYS A 29 -13.37 10.69 -13.94
CA LYS A 29 -14.10 11.85 -13.41
C LYS A 29 -13.59 12.16 -12.00
N PRO A 30 -13.42 13.44 -11.62
CA PRO A 30 -12.86 13.80 -10.31
C PRO A 30 -13.56 13.13 -9.13
N GLY A 31 -14.89 13.00 -9.17
CA GLY A 31 -15.63 12.30 -8.12
C GLY A 31 -15.31 10.79 -8.02
N VAL A 32 -15.03 10.12 -9.14
CA VAL A 32 -14.62 8.69 -9.14
C VAL A 32 -13.20 8.55 -8.61
N GLN A 33 -12.31 9.45 -8.99
CA GLN A 33 -10.94 9.48 -8.47
C GLN A 33 -10.93 9.68 -6.96
N LYS A 34 -11.65 10.69 -6.44
CA LYS A 34 -11.81 10.91 -4.99
C LYS A 34 -12.37 9.69 -4.27
N ALA A 35 -13.38 9.03 -4.86
CA ALA A 35 -13.95 7.81 -4.27
C ALA A 35 -12.92 6.68 -4.20
N PHE A 36 -12.13 6.51 -5.23
CA PHE A 36 -11.09 5.48 -5.30
C PHE A 36 -9.95 5.72 -4.31
N LEU A 37 -9.44 6.94 -4.24
CA LEU A 37 -8.38 7.34 -3.31
C LEU A 37 -8.87 7.24 -1.85
N GLY A 38 -10.08 7.72 -1.58
CA GLY A 38 -10.68 7.56 -0.26
C GLY A 38 -10.86 6.09 0.11
N PHE A 39 -11.36 5.27 -0.81
CA PHE A 39 -11.53 3.83 -0.59
C PHE A 39 -10.20 3.13 -0.30
N ALA A 40 -9.16 3.38 -1.09
CA ALA A 40 -7.81 2.84 -0.86
C ALA A 40 -7.27 3.27 0.52
N SER A 41 -7.38 4.56 0.86
CA SER A 41 -7.00 5.08 2.19
C SER A 41 -7.70 4.33 3.33
N GLY A 42 -8.99 4.07 3.19
CA GLY A 42 -9.77 3.35 4.21
C GLY A 42 -9.30 1.92 4.40
N VAL A 43 -9.06 1.19 3.30
CA VAL A 43 -8.51 -0.18 3.34
C VAL A 43 -7.13 -0.18 4.00
N MET A 44 -6.23 0.74 3.59
CA MET A 44 -4.86 0.82 4.15
C MET A 44 -4.86 1.11 5.64
N VAL A 45 -5.70 2.04 6.12
CA VAL A 45 -5.80 2.34 7.56
C VAL A 45 -6.28 1.13 8.34
N ALA A 46 -7.32 0.45 7.87
CA ALA A 46 -7.85 -0.75 8.52
C ALA A 46 -6.81 -1.87 8.54
N ALA A 47 -6.16 -2.17 7.40
CA ALA A 47 -5.08 -3.17 7.29
C ALA A 47 -3.92 -2.85 8.24
N SER A 48 -3.49 -1.58 8.29
CA SER A 48 -2.41 -1.16 9.20
C SER A 48 -2.73 -1.42 10.67
N VAL A 49 -3.99 -1.25 11.06
CA VAL A 49 -4.41 -1.47 12.46
C VAL A 49 -4.60 -2.96 12.74
N TRP A 50 -5.50 -3.63 12.02
CA TRP A 50 -5.92 -5.00 12.34
C TRP A 50 -4.89 -6.06 11.92
N SER A 51 -4.38 -5.96 10.71
CA SER A 51 -3.48 -6.99 10.19
C SER A 51 -2.01 -6.81 10.59
N LEU A 52 -1.61 -5.60 11.06
CA LEU A 52 -0.21 -5.31 11.36
C LEU A 52 0.04 -4.84 12.79
N LEU A 53 -0.59 -3.75 13.26
CA LEU A 53 -0.31 -3.18 14.58
C LEU A 53 -0.84 -4.04 15.72
N ILE A 54 -2.06 -4.56 15.62
CA ILE A 54 -2.63 -5.43 16.65
C ILE A 54 -1.79 -6.70 16.80
N PRO A 55 -1.49 -7.48 15.73
CA PRO A 55 -0.59 -8.63 15.84
C PRO A 55 0.80 -8.29 16.39
N ALA A 56 1.38 -7.14 16.02
CA ALA A 56 2.66 -6.70 16.55
C ALA A 56 2.63 -6.49 18.07
N MET A 57 1.55 -5.93 18.60
CA MET A 57 1.36 -5.76 20.05
C MET A 57 1.12 -7.10 20.75
N GLU A 58 0.28 -7.96 20.19
CA GLU A 58 0.00 -9.30 20.75
C GLU A 58 1.26 -10.16 20.83
N MET A 59 2.08 -10.17 19.77
CA MET A 59 3.38 -10.85 19.78
C MET A 59 4.35 -10.31 20.83
N SER A 60 4.09 -9.12 21.36
CA SER A 60 4.90 -8.45 22.37
C SER A 60 4.34 -8.55 23.79
N ASP A 61 3.27 -9.29 24.02
CA ASP A 61 2.58 -9.39 25.32
C ASP A 61 3.49 -9.85 26.47
N GLY A 62 4.51 -10.64 26.15
CA GLY A 62 5.55 -11.05 27.11
C GLY A 62 6.31 -9.90 27.77
N LEU A 63 6.28 -8.69 27.19
CA LEU A 63 6.86 -7.48 27.75
C LEU A 63 5.94 -6.77 28.77
N GLY A 64 4.74 -7.28 29.01
CA GLY A 64 3.76 -6.71 29.94
C GLY A 64 3.43 -5.25 29.58
N ARG A 65 3.68 -4.32 30.51
CA ARG A 65 3.37 -2.89 30.30
C ARG A 65 4.19 -2.24 29.18
N LEU A 66 5.25 -2.88 28.70
CA LEU A 66 6.11 -2.38 27.63
C LEU A 66 5.79 -3.02 26.26
N ALA A 67 4.73 -3.80 26.14
CA ALA A 67 4.30 -4.46 24.90
C ALA A 67 4.11 -3.50 23.71
N PHE A 68 3.80 -2.24 24.00
CA PHE A 68 3.68 -1.18 22.97
C PHE A 68 5.02 -0.74 22.36
N LEU A 69 6.17 -0.97 23.02
CA LEU A 69 7.48 -0.43 22.56
C LEU A 69 7.89 -0.93 21.19
N PRO A 70 7.84 -2.24 20.85
CA PRO A 70 8.15 -2.70 19.52
C PRO A 70 7.24 -2.09 18.46
N ALA A 71 5.93 -2.03 18.75
CA ALA A 71 4.95 -1.47 17.83
C ALA A 71 5.16 0.03 17.58
N VAL A 72 5.35 0.84 18.63
CA VAL A 72 5.63 2.28 18.50
C VAL A 72 6.94 2.53 17.79
N THR A 73 8.01 1.78 18.14
CA THR A 73 9.32 1.98 17.54
C THR A 73 9.30 1.62 16.05
N GLY A 74 8.76 0.46 15.69
CA GLY A 74 8.64 0.04 14.29
C GLY A 74 7.81 1.03 13.49
N PHE A 75 6.65 1.43 14.01
CA PHE A 75 5.76 2.40 13.38
C PHE A 75 6.47 3.73 13.06
N LEU A 76 7.14 4.33 14.04
CA LEU A 76 7.86 5.58 13.83
C LEU A 76 9.02 5.44 12.86
N LEU A 77 9.72 4.29 12.88
CA LEU A 77 10.78 4.00 11.91
C LEU A 77 10.22 3.84 10.49
N GLY A 78 9.04 3.21 10.33
CA GLY A 78 8.37 3.07 9.04
C GLY A 78 7.97 4.42 8.46
N MET A 79 7.35 5.29 9.27
CA MET A 79 7.04 6.66 8.88
C MET A 79 8.29 7.46 8.50
N ALA A 80 9.34 7.38 9.32
CA ALA A 80 10.61 8.09 9.05
C ALA A 80 11.31 7.57 7.79
N PHE A 81 11.20 6.28 7.51
CA PHE A 81 11.76 5.67 6.30
C PHE A 81 11.07 6.19 5.03
N LEU A 82 9.75 6.23 5.00
CA LEU A 82 9.01 6.78 3.85
C LEU A 82 9.26 8.28 3.71
N LEU A 83 9.22 9.05 4.78
CA LEU A 83 9.60 10.46 4.76
C LEU A 83 11.01 10.65 4.17
N PHE A 84 11.98 9.80 4.54
CA PHE A 84 13.32 9.84 3.98
C PHE A 84 13.33 9.53 2.48
N LEU A 85 12.62 8.50 2.04
CA LEU A 85 12.52 8.17 0.61
C LEU A 85 11.87 9.29 -0.19
N ASP A 86 10.82 9.87 0.33
CA ASP A 86 10.09 10.99 -0.22
C ASP A 86 11.01 12.22 -0.45
N MET A 87 11.84 12.54 0.54
CA MET A 87 12.82 13.63 0.44
C MET A 87 13.96 13.35 -0.56
N VAL A 88 14.29 12.10 -0.83
CA VAL A 88 15.48 11.71 -1.62
C VAL A 88 15.13 11.29 -3.04
N VAL A 89 14.02 10.59 -3.23
CA VAL A 89 13.64 10.07 -4.56
C VAL A 89 12.88 11.14 -5.34
N PRO A 90 13.34 11.51 -6.56
CA PRO A 90 12.58 12.44 -7.41
C PRO A 90 11.24 11.81 -7.81
N HIS A 91 10.13 12.39 -7.38
CA HIS A 91 8.80 11.92 -7.70
C HIS A 91 7.84 13.11 -7.92
N LEU A 92 6.65 12.83 -8.40
CA LEU A 92 5.63 13.84 -8.71
C LEU A 92 4.26 13.28 -8.32
N HIS A 93 3.50 14.05 -7.56
CA HIS A 93 2.09 13.78 -7.29
C HIS A 93 1.21 14.21 -8.46
N MET A 94 0.02 13.65 -8.57
CA MET A 94 -0.86 13.90 -9.72
C MET A 94 -1.46 15.31 -9.72
N ASP A 95 -1.62 15.89 -8.56
CA ASP A 95 -2.23 17.20 -8.29
C ASP A 95 -1.27 18.38 -8.48
N THR A 96 0.05 18.13 -8.57
CA THR A 96 1.07 19.17 -8.67
C THR A 96 1.90 19.06 -9.94
N ASP A 97 2.38 20.22 -10.40
CA ASP A 97 3.37 20.33 -11.49
C ASP A 97 4.80 20.48 -10.95
N GLN A 98 4.96 20.50 -9.64
CA GLN A 98 6.26 20.70 -8.98
C GLN A 98 6.77 19.35 -8.46
N PRO A 99 7.89 18.82 -9.01
CA PRO A 99 8.51 17.61 -8.51
C PRO A 99 9.02 17.79 -7.08
N GLU A 100 8.86 16.76 -6.28
CA GLU A 100 9.42 16.62 -4.94
C GLU A 100 10.67 15.74 -4.93
N GLY A 101 11.37 15.68 -3.79
CA GLY A 101 12.63 14.97 -3.65
C GLY A 101 13.82 15.67 -4.28
N ALA A 102 14.84 14.90 -4.65
CA ALA A 102 16.06 15.44 -5.23
C ALA A 102 15.81 16.00 -6.64
N LYS A 103 16.41 17.14 -6.95
CA LYS A 103 16.29 17.76 -8.28
C LYS A 103 16.70 16.80 -9.38
N SER A 104 15.83 16.55 -10.33
CA SER A 104 16.09 15.68 -11.48
C SER A 104 15.54 16.26 -12.77
N ASN A 105 16.08 15.79 -13.90
CA ASN A 105 15.58 16.11 -15.24
C ASN A 105 14.72 14.96 -15.81
N TRP A 106 14.15 14.12 -14.95
CA TRP A 106 13.34 12.99 -15.39
C TRP A 106 11.99 13.47 -15.93
N LYS A 107 11.41 12.65 -16.81
CA LYS A 107 10.10 12.96 -17.39
C LYS A 107 9.02 12.88 -16.29
N LYS A 108 8.00 13.74 -16.39
CA LYS A 108 6.85 13.71 -15.48
C LYS A 108 6.25 12.31 -15.32
N SER A 109 6.07 11.59 -16.46
CA SER A 109 5.56 10.20 -16.42
C SER A 109 6.43 9.23 -15.60
N THR A 110 7.76 9.42 -15.62
CA THR A 110 8.67 8.59 -14.81
C THR A 110 8.53 8.91 -13.33
N MET A 111 8.41 10.19 -12.98
CA MET A 111 8.26 10.63 -11.60
C MET A 111 6.91 10.21 -10.99
N LEU A 112 5.83 10.27 -11.78
CA LEU A 112 4.52 9.73 -11.37
C LEU A 112 4.56 8.22 -11.10
N VAL A 113 5.22 7.45 -11.96
CA VAL A 113 5.38 5.99 -11.75
C VAL A 113 6.22 5.71 -10.51
N LEU A 114 7.25 6.52 -10.24
CA LEU A 114 8.08 6.37 -9.05
C LEU A 114 7.31 6.66 -7.77
N ALA A 115 6.45 7.69 -7.74
CA ALA A 115 5.59 7.96 -6.60
C ALA A 115 4.83 6.67 -6.21
N VAL A 116 4.02 6.12 -7.13
CA VAL A 116 3.26 4.89 -6.84
C VAL A 116 4.15 3.68 -6.56
N THR A 117 5.33 3.59 -7.17
CA THR A 117 6.29 2.52 -6.85
C THR A 117 6.76 2.61 -5.39
N LEU A 118 6.99 3.82 -4.86
CA LEU A 118 7.35 4.03 -3.46
C LEU A 118 6.23 3.58 -2.51
N HIS A 119 4.95 3.80 -2.89
CA HIS A 119 3.79 3.36 -2.09
C HIS A 119 3.67 1.84 -2.05
N ASN A 120 3.90 1.18 -3.16
CA ASN A 120 3.78 -0.27 -3.29
C ASN A 120 4.88 -1.05 -2.53
N ILE A 121 6.02 -0.40 -2.18
CA ILE A 121 7.08 -1.05 -1.38
C ILE A 121 6.58 -1.47 0.01
N PRO A 122 5.99 -0.58 0.84
CA PRO A 122 5.42 -0.96 2.14
C PRO A 122 4.36 -2.04 2.05
N GLU A 123 3.53 -2.02 1.02
CA GLU A 123 2.46 -3.00 0.81
C GLU A 123 3.02 -4.40 0.56
N GLY A 124 4.01 -4.50 -0.33
CA GLY A 124 4.72 -5.76 -0.56
C GLY A 124 5.41 -6.27 0.71
N MET A 125 6.07 -5.37 1.45
CA MET A 125 6.69 -5.72 2.73
C MET A 125 5.66 -6.20 3.75
N ALA A 126 4.50 -5.53 3.88
CA ALA A 126 3.43 -5.90 4.80
C ALA A 126 2.95 -7.33 4.54
N VAL A 127 2.63 -7.65 3.28
CA VAL A 127 2.24 -9.00 2.88
C VAL A 127 3.34 -10.01 3.19
N GLY A 128 4.58 -9.70 2.84
CA GLY A 128 5.72 -10.58 3.09
C GLY A 128 5.95 -10.86 4.57
N VAL A 129 5.87 -9.84 5.43
CA VAL A 129 6.03 -9.99 6.89
C VAL A 129 4.86 -10.78 7.49
N ALA A 130 3.62 -10.57 7.03
CA ALA A 130 2.47 -11.36 7.48
C ALA A 130 2.64 -12.85 7.16
N PHE A 131 3.04 -13.20 5.93
CA PHE A 131 3.33 -14.60 5.59
C PHE A 131 4.57 -15.14 6.31
N ALA A 132 5.59 -14.33 6.57
CA ALA A 132 6.74 -14.73 7.38
C ALA A 132 6.32 -15.05 8.82
N GLY A 133 5.45 -14.23 9.44
CA GLY A 133 4.89 -14.48 10.76
C GLY A 133 4.08 -15.77 10.83
N MET A 134 3.25 -16.02 9.82
CA MET A 134 2.51 -17.27 9.68
C MET A 134 3.47 -18.48 9.58
N LEU A 135 4.55 -18.40 8.81
CA LEU A 135 5.56 -19.47 8.70
C LEU A 135 6.33 -19.69 10.01
N ALA A 136 6.58 -18.65 10.77
CA ALA A 136 7.17 -18.72 12.11
C ALA A 136 6.21 -19.30 13.16
N LYS A 137 5.00 -19.71 12.74
CA LYS A 137 3.94 -20.26 13.61
C LYS A 137 3.54 -19.32 14.75
N SER A 138 3.53 -18.03 14.49
CA SER A 138 2.97 -17.04 15.41
C SER A 138 1.50 -17.33 15.66
N GLU A 139 1.07 -17.35 16.91
CA GLU A 139 -0.35 -17.50 17.26
C GLU A 139 -1.20 -16.31 16.79
N SER A 140 -0.57 -15.14 16.64
CA SER A 140 -1.25 -13.88 16.25
C SER A 140 -1.45 -13.74 14.73
N ILE A 141 -0.80 -14.55 13.88
CA ILE A 141 -0.89 -14.42 12.42
C ILE A 141 -1.25 -15.76 11.79
N THR A 142 -2.47 -15.87 11.32
CA THR A 142 -2.98 -17.06 10.62
C THR A 142 -2.75 -16.96 9.11
N LEU A 143 -2.85 -18.09 8.40
CA LEU A 143 -2.89 -18.08 6.92
C LEU A 143 -4.09 -17.27 6.42
N ALA A 144 -5.23 -17.37 7.08
CA ALA A 144 -6.43 -16.63 6.72
C ALA A 144 -6.23 -15.12 6.87
N GLY A 145 -5.64 -14.65 7.98
CA GLY A 145 -5.32 -13.24 8.20
C GLY A 145 -4.28 -12.70 7.18
N ALA A 146 -3.21 -13.46 6.89
CA ALA A 146 -2.26 -13.07 5.86
C ALA A 146 -2.90 -12.99 4.46
N MET A 147 -3.85 -13.88 4.15
CA MET A 147 -4.61 -13.84 2.90
C MET A 147 -5.63 -12.69 2.89
N ALA A 148 -6.28 -12.37 4.01
CA ALA A 148 -7.16 -11.23 4.15
C ALA A 148 -6.43 -9.92 3.86
N LEU A 149 -5.23 -9.75 4.43
CA LEU A 149 -4.34 -8.62 4.13
C LEU A 149 -4.01 -8.55 2.64
N SER A 150 -3.58 -9.66 2.02
CA SER A 150 -3.24 -9.69 0.59
C SER A 150 -4.43 -9.33 -0.30
N LEU A 151 -5.63 -9.83 0.02
CA LEU A 151 -6.85 -9.49 -0.70
C LEU A 151 -7.24 -8.02 -0.51
N GLY A 152 -7.15 -7.51 0.71
CA GLY A 152 -7.41 -6.11 1.01
C GLY A 152 -6.50 -5.19 0.19
N ILE A 153 -5.19 -5.47 0.20
CA ILE A 153 -4.21 -4.72 -0.59
C ILE A 153 -4.51 -4.84 -2.10
N ALA A 154 -4.84 -6.02 -2.60
CA ALA A 154 -5.20 -6.16 -4.02
C ALA A 154 -6.45 -5.35 -4.42
N ILE A 155 -7.44 -5.30 -3.55
CA ILE A 155 -8.69 -4.55 -3.78
C ILE A 155 -8.41 -3.04 -3.83
N GLN A 156 -7.54 -2.51 -2.97
CA GLN A 156 -7.14 -1.09 -3.01
C GLN A 156 -6.21 -0.77 -4.19
N ASN A 157 -5.33 -1.66 -4.56
CA ASN A 157 -4.38 -1.49 -5.66
C ASN A 157 -5.07 -1.44 -7.02
N PHE A 158 -6.26 -2.02 -7.16
CA PHE A 158 -7.04 -1.88 -8.38
C PHE A 158 -7.42 -0.42 -8.68
N PRO A 159 -8.05 0.35 -7.78
CA PRO A 159 -8.20 1.79 -7.94
C PRO A 159 -6.89 2.53 -8.21
N GLU A 160 -5.84 2.26 -7.46
CA GLU A 160 -4.55 2.94 -7.60
C GLU A 160 -3.91 2.71 -8.97
N GLY A 161 -3.89 1.46 -9.44
CA GLY A 161 -3.41 1.12 -10.79
C GLY A 161 -4.19 1.82 -11.90
N ALA A 162 -5.52 2.01 -11.72
CA ALA A 162 -6.34 2.75 -12.66
C ALA A 162 -6.03 4.25 -12.63
N VAL A 163 -5.93 4.83 -11.42
CA VAL A 163 -5.68 6.27 -11.20
C VAL A 163 -4.35 6.68 -11.81
N ILE A 164 -3.27 5.88 -11.66
CA ILE A 164 -1.96 6.22 -12.23
C ILE A 164 -1.89 5.98 -13.76
N SER A 165 -2.52 4.92 -14.25
CA SER A 165 -2.35 4.50 -15.65
C SER A 165 -3.18 5.31 -16.63
N LEU A 166 -4.36 5.80 -16.23
CA LEU A 166 -5.24 6.55 -17.12
C LEU A 166 -4.67 7.90 -17.57
N PRO A 167 -4.09 8.76 -16.72
CA PRO A 167 -3.42 9.97 -17.15
C PRO A 167 -2.20 9.67 -18.04
N LEU A 168 -1.43 8.63 -17.75
CA LEU A 168 -0.28 8.22 -18.56
C LEU A 168 -0.66 7.80 -19.99
N LYS A 169 -1.90 7.38 -20.22
CA LYS A 169 -2.41 6.97 -21.52
C LYS A 169 -2.35 8.10 -22.56
N GLU A 170 -2.66 9.32 -22.17
CA GLU A 170 -2.60 10.47 -23.07
C GLU A 170 -1.17 10.84 -23.43
N ALA A 171 -0.25 10.78 -22.47
CA ALA A 171 1.14 11.16 -22.66
C ALA A 171 1.98 10.07 -23.36
N ALA A 172 1.70 8.78 -23.14
CA ALA A 172 2.56 7.67 -23.57
C ALA A 172 1.85 6.62 -24.45
N GLY A 173 0.54 6.68 -24.58
CA GLY A 173 -0.30 5.70 -25.27
C GLY A 173 -0.65 4.47 -24.42
N GLN A 174 -1.73 3.78 -24.78
CA GLN A 174 -2.34 2.70 -23.98
C GLN A 174 -1.36 1.61 -23.52
N LYS A 175 -0.55 1.07 -24.43
CA LYS A 175 0.35 -0.05 -24.11
C LYS A 175 1.44 0.36 -23.11
N LYS A 176 2.01 1.55 -23.27
CA LYS A 176 3.05 2.04 -22.36
C LYS A 176 2.46 2.40 -21.00
N ALA A 177 1.29 3.02 -20.96
CA ALA A 177 0.59 3.35 -19.74
C ALA A 177 0.27 2.08 -18.91
N PHE A 178 -0.24 1.03 -19.57
CA PHE A 178 -0.44 -0.28 -18.94
C PHE A 178 0.87 -0.84 -18.36
N VAL A 179 1.94 -0.87 -19.16
CA VAL A 179 3.23 -1.42 -18.72
C VAL A 179 3.81 -0.61 -17.55
N TYR A 180 3.71 0.70 -17.57
CA TYR A 180 4.19 1.56 -16.49
C TYR A 180 3.41 1.34 -15.21
N GLY A 181 2.07 1.29 -15.28
CA GLY A 181 1.25 0.99 -14.11
C GLY A 181 1.48 -0.44 -13.59
N MET A 182 1.59 -1.44 -14.46
CA MET A 182 1.96 -2.80 -14.06
C MET A 182 3.34 -2.85 -13.39
N LEU A 183 4.33 -2.14 -13.94
CA LEU A 183 5.69 -2.14 -13.39
C LEU A 183 5.79 -1.41 -12.05
N SER A 184 4.91 -0.44 -11.75
CA SER A 184 4.89 0.18 -10.41
C SER A 184 4.53 -0.83 -9.33
N GLY A 185 3.71 -1.84 -9.63
CA GLY A 185 3.35 -2.91 -8.70
C GLY A 185 4.37 -4.04 -8.59
N ILE A 186 5.39 -4.12 -9.46
CA ILE A 186 6.35 -5.26 -9.42
C ILE A 186 7.15 -5.32 -8.12
N VAL A 187 7.27 -4.21 -7.42
CA VAL A 187 7.97 -4.13 -6.13
C VAL A 187 7.21 -4.84 -5.01
N GLU A 188 5.91 -5.07 -5.16
CA GLU A 188 5.08 -5.79 -4.19
C GLU A 188 5.53 -7.26 -4.03
N PRO A 189 5.52 -8.09 -5.09
CA PRO A 189 6.01 -9.47 -4.95
C PRO A 189 7.52 -9.53 -4.67
N ILE A 190 8.31 -8.55 -5.10
CA ILE A 190 9.74 -8.47 -4.76
C ILE A 190 9.91 -8.20 -3.27
N GLY A 191 9.21 -7.20 -2.71
CA GLY A 191 9.23 -6.87 -1.29
C GLY A 191 8.74 -8.05 -0.43
N ALA A 192 7.62 -8.67 -0.80
CA ALA A 192 7.10 -9.84 -0.11
C ALA A 192 8.08 -11.02 -0.16
N GLY A 193 8.65 -11.31 -1.32
CA GLY A 193 9.63 -12.37 -1.47
C GLY A 193 10.89 -12.13 -0.64
N LEU A 194 11.37 -10.88 -0.56
CA LEU A 194 12.51 -10.52 0.28
C LEU A 194 12.23 -10.75 1.76
N MET A 195 11.06 -10.35 2.26
CA MET A 195 10.66 -10.59 3.65
C MET A 195 10.57 -12.09 3.95
N LEU A 196 10.02 -12.89 3.04
CA LEU A 196 9.96 -14.35 3.18
C LEU A 196 11.34 -15.01 3.20
N LEU A 197 12.26 -14.56 2.35
CA LEU A 197 13.64 -15.07 2.34
C LEU A 197 14.40 -14.77 3.66
N LEU A 198 13.99 -13.70 4.34
CA LEU A 198 14.57 -13.28 5.60
C LEU A 198 13.77 -13.78 6.82
N ALA A 199 12.69 -14.54 6.63
CA ALA A 199 11.71 -14.89 7.67
C ALA A 199 12.35 -15.46 8.95
N GLU A 200 13.26 -16.42 8.83
CA GLU A 200 13.96 -17.01 9.98
C GLU A 200 14.78 -15.99 10.79
N LYS A 201 15.36 -15.00 10.11
CA LYS A 201 16.13 -13.93 10.75
C LYS A 201 15.24 -12.84 11.32
N LEU A 202 14.05 -12.66 10.74
CA LEU A 202 13.08 -11.65 11.13
C LEU A 202 12.23 -12.09 12.33
N GLU A 203 12.12 -13.39 12.60
CA GLU A 203 11.27 -13.94 13.67
C GLU A 203 11.42 -13.18 15.00
N PRO A 204 12.63 -12.94 15.56
CA PRO A 204 12.80 -12.20 16.82
C PRO A 204 12.40 -10.71 16.75
N PHE A 205 12.33 -10.16 15.54
CA PHE A 205 12.04 -8.74 15.27
C PHE A 205 10.69 -8.54 14.58
N MET A 206 9.88 -9.59 14.47
CA MET A 206 8.61 -9.57 13.75
C MET A 206 7.68 -8.42 14.17
N PRO A 207 7.48 -8.11 15.47
CA PRO A 207 6.65 -6.98 15.89
C PRO A 207 7.13 -5.63 15.35
N TYR A 208 8.45 -5.45 15.22
CA TYR A 208 9.01 -4.22 14.64
C TYR A 208 8.77 -4.12 13.14
N PHE A 209 8.85 -5.24 12.40
CA PHE A 209 8.65 -5.24 10.95
C PHE A 209 7.18 -5.08 10.57
N LEU A 210 6.27 -5.71 11.31
CA LEU A 210 4.83 -5.50 11.13
C LEU A 210 4.46 -4.04 11.33
N SER A 211 4.87 -3.46 12.45
CA SER A 211 4.58 -2.06 12.76
C SER A 211 5.34 -1.08 11.86
N PHE A 212 6.53 -1.44 11.38
CA PHE A 212 7.24 -0.66 10.37
C PHE A 212 6.43 -0.57 9.06
N ALA A 213 5.92 -1.69 8.57
CA ALA A 213 5.07 -1.70 7.38
C ALA A 213 3.80 -0.87 7.61
N ALA A 214 3.15 -1.00 8.78
CA ALA A 214 1.99 -0.18 9.14
C ALA A 214 2.30 1.32 9.16
N GLY A 215 3.43 1.72 9.74
CA GLY A 215 3.87 3.12 9.77
C GLY A 215 4.14 3.68 8.38
N ALA A 216 4.81 2.90 7.54
CA ALA A 216 5.08 3.27 6.16
C ALA A 216 3.79 3.40 5.34
N MET A 217 2.83 2.47 5.48
CA MET A 217 1.52 2.56 4.83
C MET A 217 0.73 3.79 5.29
N LEU A 218 0.72 4.09 6.60
CA LEU A 218 0.02 5.27 7.11
C LEU A 218 0.69 6.59 6.70
N TYR A 219 2.00 6.61 6.46
CA TYR A 219 2.65 7.76 5.84
C TYR A 219 2.01 8.08 4.49
N VAL A 220 1.92 7.10 3.60
CA VAL A 220 1.29 7.25 2.27
C VAL A 220 -0.15 7.74 2.37
N VAL A 221 -0.92 7.18 3.29
CA VAL A 221 -2.33 7.60 3.48
C VAL A 221 -2.43 9.07 3.84
N VAL A 222 -1.60 9.54 4.77
CA VAL A 222 -1.69 10.90 5.32
C VAL A 222 -1.07 11.92 4.38
N GLU A 223 0.05 11.58 3.75
CA GLU A 223 0.81 12.51 2.90
C GLU A 223 0.20 12.64 1.49
N GLU A 224 -0.38 11.58 0.98
CA GLU A 224 -0.79 11.54 -0.42
C GLU A 224 -2.27 11.22 -0.62
N LEU A 225 -2.74 10.04 -0.20
CA LEU A 225 -4.07 9.58 -0.59
C LEU A 225 -5.21 10.43 -0.02
N VAL A 226 -5.11 10.85 1.25
CA VAL A 226 -6.13 11.69 1.89
C VAL A 226 -6.13 13.12 1.35
N PRO A 227 -4.99 13.80 1.17
CA PRO A 227 -4.94 15.09 0.48
C PRO A 227 -5.53 15.03 -0.93
N GLU A 228 -5.11 14.11 -1.78
CA GLU A 228 -5.64 13.96 -3.14
C GLU A 228 -7.15 13.64 -3.16
N ALA A 229 -7.64 12.79 -2.25
CA ALA A 229 -9.07 12.49 -2.13
C ALA A 229 -9.91 13.71 -1.73
N SER A 230 -9.28 14.72 -1.12
CA SER A 230 -9.93 15.94 -0.59
C SER A 230 -9.75 17.15 -1.49
N GLU A 231 -8.92 17.07 -2.54
CA GLU A 231 -8.55 18.19 -3.40
C GLU A 231 -9.74 18.81 -4.15
N GLY A 232 -9.64 20.11 -4.49
CA GLY A 232 -10.61 20.84 -5.31
C GLY A 232 -11.91 21.15 -4.58
N GLU A 233 -13.07 21.11 -5.30
CA GLU A 233 -14.36 21.43 -4.70
C GLU A 233 -14.74 20.46 -3.56
N HIS A 234 -15.28 21.03 -2.47
CA HIS A 234 -15.70 20.24 -1.31
C HIS A 234 -16.70 19.15 -1.70
N SER A 235 -16.40 17.92 -1.31
CA SER A 235 -17.22 16.75 -1.59
C SER A 235 -17.04 15.69 -0.51
N ASN A 236 -18.11 15.05 -0.09
CA ASN A 236 -18.06 13.93 0.87
C ASN A 236 -17.71 12.58 0.21
N ILE A 237 -17.49 12.55 -1.11
CA ILE A 237 -17.29 11.30 -1.86
C ILE A 237 -16.03 10.56 -1.39
N GLY A 238 -14.91 11.26 -1.17
CA GLY A 238 -13.69 10.67 -0.61
C GLY A 238 -13.92 10.08 0.79
N THR A 239 -14.61 10.83 1.66
CA THR A 239 -14.96 10.36 3.02
C THR A 239 -15.86 9.12 2.99
N ILE A 240 -16.85 9.09 2.09
CA ILE A 240 -17.71 7.91 1.91
C ILE A 240 -16.89 6.72 1.39
N GLY A 241 -16.02 6.96 0.40
CA GLY A 241 -15.07 5.97 -0.08
C GLY A 241 -14.22 5.38 1.05
N PHE A 242 -13.63 6.25 1.86
CA PHE A 242 -12.85 5.84 3.03
C PHE A 242 -13.65 4.95 3.98
N ALA A 243 -14.86 5.35 4.36
CA ALA A 243 -15.70 4.57 5.26
C ALA A 243 -16.02 3.18 4.70
N ILE A 244 -16.29 3.09 3.39
CA ILE A 244 -16.57 1.81 2.72
C ILE A 244 -15.31 0.93 2.68
N GLY A 245 -14.16 1.48 2.30
CA GLY A 245 -12.88 0.75 2.26
C GLY A 245 -12.46 0.24 3.63
N PHE A 246 -12.56 1.10 4.63
CA PHE A 246 -12.26 0.74 6.03
C PHE A 246 -13.18 -0.40 6.52
N ALA A 247 -14.49 -0.28 6.30
CA ALA A 247 -15.45 -1.31 6.70
C ALA A 247 -15.22 -2.63 5.96
N LEU A 248 -14.91 -2.58 4.66
CA LEU A 248 -14.60 -3.77 3.88
C LEU A 248 -13.39 -4.52 4.45
N MET A 249 -12.28 -3.80 4.68
CA MET A 249 -11.06 -4.42 5.20
C MET A 249 -11.27 -4.98 6.61
N MET A 250 -11.96 -4.25 7.49
CA MET A 250 -12.33 -4.73 8.81
C MET A 250 -13.14 -6.04 8.74
N VAL A 251 -14.07 -6.15 7.77
CA VAL A 251 -14.83 -7.40 7.56
C VAL A 251 -13.92 -8.51 7.07
N LEU A 252 -13.03 -8.25 6.11
CA LEU A 252 -12.10 -9.25 5.60
C LEU A 252 -11.20 -9.80 6.71
N ASP A 253 -10.67 -8.93 7.56
CA ASP A 253 -9.75 -9.30 8.63
C ASP A 253 -10.42 -10.11 9.76
N VAL A 254 -11.68 -9.82 10.06
CA VAL A 254 -12.43 -10.50 11.15
C VAL A 254 -13.16 -11.75 10.65
N ALA A 255 -13.58 -11.79 9.38
CA ALA A 255 -14.39 -12.89 8.83
C ALA A 255 -13.56 -14.02 8.20
N LEU A 256 -12.29 -13.80 7.88
CA LEU A 256 -11.36 -14.80 7.35
C LEU A 256 -10.34 -15.24 8.41
#